data_e3f02fcab42408d27b7c2fea0d811b3e
#
_entry.id   e3f02fcab42408d27b7c2fea0d811b3e
#
_cell.length_a   1.000
_cell.length_b   1.000
_cell.length_c   1.000
_cell.angle_alpha   90.00
_cell.angle_beta   90.00
_cell.angle_gamma   90.00
#
_symmetry.space_group_name_H-M   'P 1'
#
loop_
_entity.id
_entity.type
_entity.pdbx_description
1 polymer ?
#
loop_
_entity_poly.entity_id
_entity_poly.type
_entity_poly.pdbx_seq_one_letter_code
_entity_poly.pdbx_strand_id
1 'polypeptide(L)'
;MNAKGSTPILNVSDLAASFAWFEKWDWRKCWDWTPPDDAQGKPTFGAVGSGNCEIFLCQGAQGGRGRGTNVATFGAEGDQTADKGAWMSVWVEDVDAVHKQCVAQGLDVTFPPTDMPWNVREMHLRHPDGDVFRIGKGLEEE
;
A
#
# COMPACT_ATOMS: atom_id res chain seq x y z
N MET A 1 6.78 10.15 25.75
CA MET A 1 5.64 9.61 24.98
C MET A 1 5.92 8.16 24.63
N ASN A 2 4.92 7.32 24.79
CA ASN A 2 5.00 5.93 24.36
C ASN A 2 3.97 5.70 23.26
N ALA A 3 4.43 5.63 22.02
CA ALA A 3 3.55 5.29 20.91
C ALA A 3 3.07 3.84 21.06
N LYS A 4 1.78 3.61 20.86
CA LYS A 4 1.18 2.28 20.98
C LYS A 4 1.00 1.56 19.64
N GLY A 5 1.24 2.26 18.57
CA GLY A 5 1.16 1.72 17.23
C GLY A 5 1.15 2.82 16.21
N SER A 6 1.22 2.44 14.97
CA SER A 6 1.09 3.36 13.85
C SER A 6 0.36 2.65 12.72
N THR A 7 -0.45 3.38 11.99
CA THR A 7 -1.17 2.83 10.85
C THR A 7 -0.90 3.72 9.65
N PRO A 8 -0.33 3.18 8.59
CA PRO A 8 -0.17 3.96 7.36
C PRO A 8 -1.52 4.26 6.72
N ILE A 9 -1.62 5.42 6.11
CA ILE A 9 -2.81 5.83 5.35
C ILE A 9 -2.35 6.12 3.93
N LEU A 10 -2.90 5.39 2.98
CA LEU A 10 -2.58 5.57 1.57
C LEU A 10 -3.69 6.34 0.88
N ASN A 11 -3.29 7.33 0.08
CA ASN A 11 -4.24 7.99 -0.80
C ASN A 11 -4.46 7.12 -2.02
N VAL A 12 -5.71 6.84 -2.33
CA VAL A 12 -6.08 6.03 -3.48
C VAL A 12 -7.07 6.80 -4.36
N SER A 13 -7.01 6.56 -5.65
CA SER A 13 -7.89 7.22 -6.60
C SER A 13 -9.28 6.59 -6.61
N ASP A 14 -9.39 5.32 -6.29
CA ASP A 14 -10.64 4.56 -6.28
C ASP A 14 -10.61 3.55 -5.13
N LEU A 15 -11.42 3.80 -4.12
CA LEU A 15 -11.41 2.97 -2.92
C LEU A 15 -11.85 1.53 -3.21
N ALA A 16 -12.92 1.36 -3.97
CA ALA A 16 -13.42 0.02 -4.30
C ALA A 16 -12.40 -0.79 -5.10
N ALA A 17 -11.76 -0.16 -6.08
CA ALA A 17 -10.72 -0.79 -6.87
C ALA A 17 -9.52 -1.16 -6.01
N SER A 18 -9.16 -0.33 -5.03
CA SER A 18 -8.07 -0.60 -4.12
C SER A 18 -8.37 -1.78 -3.21
N PHE A 19 -9.57 -1.88 -2.68
CA PHE A 19 -9.96 -3.07 -1.91
C PHE A 19 -9.80 -4.33 -2.73
N ALA A 20 -10.27 -4.32 -3.98
CA ALA A 20 -10.15 -5.48 -4.86
C ALA A 20 -8.69 -5.81 -5.17
N TRP A 21 -7.86 -4.80 -5.36
CA TRP A 21 -6.43 -4.99 -5.62
C TRP A 21 -5.74 -5.67 -4.43
N PHE A 22 -6.00 -5.20 -3.21
CA PHE A 22 -5.41 -5.80 -2.00
C PHE A 22 -5.86 -7.24 -1.81
N GLU A 23 -7.12 -7.56 -2.11
CA GLU A 23 -7.62 -8.93 -1.99
C GLU A 23 -6.89 -9.91 -2.90
N LYS A 24 -6.34 -9.43 -4.01
CA LYS A 24 -5.61 -10.30 -4.95
C LYS A 24 -4.30 -10.86 -4.36
N TRP A 25 -3.79 -10.28 -3.28
CA TRP A 25 -2.64 -10.82 -2.59
C TRP A 25 -2.87 -10.93 -1.07
N ASP A 26 -4.05 -11.41 -0.73
CA ASP A 26 -4.47 -11.90 0.59
C ASP A 26 -4.66 -10.85 1.67
N TRP A 27 -4.87 -9.60 1.30
CA TRP A 27 -5.39 -8.64 2.26
C TRP A 27 -6.92 -8.72 2.25
N ARG A 28 -7.54 -8.55 3.41
CA ARG A 28 -8.99 -8.53 3.53
C ARG A 28 -9.47 -7.12 3.80
N LYS A 29 -10.65 -6.79 3.28
CA LYS A 29 -11.32 -5.56 3.66
C LYS A 29 -11.78 -5.70 5.12
N CYS A 30 -11.41 -4.76 5.98
CA CYS A 30 -11.79 -4.77 7.38
C CYS A 30 -13.05 -3.96 7.62
N TRP A 31 -13.11 -2.75 7.09
CA TRP A 31 -14.26 -1.86 7.23
C TRP A 31 -14.14 -0.73 6.21
N ASP A 32 -15.26 -0.01 6.01
CA ASP A 32 -15.26 1.23 5.26
C ASP A 32 -16.13 2.25 5.97
N TRP A 33 -16.00 3.51 5.56
CA TRP A 33 -16.75 4.62 6.13
C TRP A 33 -17.25 5.52 5.02
N THR A 34 -18.53 5.87 5.13
CA THR A 34 -19.20 6.75 4.19
C THR A 34 -19.50 8.08 4.89
N PRO A 35 -19.12 9.24 4.28
CA PRO A 35 -19.46 10.53 4.86
C PRO A 35 -20.98 10.67 5.01
N PRO A 36 -21.48 11.18 6.16
CA PRO A 36 -22.91 11.29 6.38
C PRO A 36 -23.61 12.26 5.43
N ASP A 37 -22.87 13.19 4.84
CA ASP A 37 -23.39 14.17 3.89
C ASP A 37 -23.19 13.78 2.43
N ASP A 38 -22.71 12.56 2.16
CA ASP A 38 -22.57 12.08 0.80
C ASP A 38 -23.95 11.67 0.26
N ALA A 39 -24.44 12.43 -0.72
CA ALA A 39 -25.74 12.17 -1.32
C ALA A 39 -25.82 10.81 -2.02
N GLN A 40 -24.68 10.26 -2.42
CA GLN A 40 -24.63 8.96 -3.13
C GLN A 40 -24.33 7.79 -2.18
N GLY A 41 -24.02 8.05 -0.94
CA GLY A 41 -23.73 7.01 0.04
C GLY A 41 -22.51 6.17 -0.27
N LYS A 42 -21.50 6.76 -0.90
CA LYS A 42 -20.28 6.02 -1.26
C LYS A 42 -19.22 6.15 -0.19
N PRO A 43 -18.57 5.04 0.18
CA PRO A 43 -17.46 5.12 1.11
C PRO A 43 -16.26 5.83 0.50
N THR A 44 -15.54 6.60 1.34
CA THR A 44 -14.34 7.32 0.94
C THR A 44 -13.14 6.97 1.80
N PHE A 45 -13.33 6.16 2.80
CA PHE A 45 -12.27 5.76 3.73
C PHE A 45 -12.49 4.31 4.13
N GLY A 46 -11.41 3.60 4.39
CA GLY A 46 -11.54 2.22 4.84
C GLY A 46 -10.22 1.63 5.27
N ALA A 47 -10.24 0.33 5.51
CA ALA A 47 -9.06 -0.39 5.95
C ALA A 47 -8.98 -1.76 5.33
N VAL A 48 -7.74 -2.19 5.05
CA VAL A 48 -7.41 -3.57 4.71
C VAL A 48 -6.50 -4.13 5.77
N GLY A 49 -6.58 -5.43 6.00
CA GLY A 49 -5.78 -6.12 6.99
C GLY A 49 -5.24 -7.44 6.50
N SER A 50 -4.08 -7.79 7.02
CA SER A 50 -3.45 -9.08 6.81
C SER A 50 -2.64 -9.42 8.06
N GLY A 51 -2.93 -10.58 8.68
CA GLY A 51 -2.31 -10.92 9.95
C GLY A 51 -2.53 -9.83 10.98
N ASN A 52 -1.47 -9.29 11.54
CA ASN A 52 -1.52 -8.22 12.54
C ASN A 52 -1.35 -6.83 11.92
N CYS A 53 -1.35 -6.73 10.60
CA CYS A 53 -1.11 -5.48 9.90
C CYS A 53 -2.41 -4.89 9.40
N GLU A 54 -2.50 -3.56 9.47
CA GLU A 54 -3.65 -2.82 8.96
C GLU A 54 -3.15 -1.61 8.19
N ILE A 55 -3.77 -1.34 7.06
CA ILE A 55 -3.49 -0.16 6.23
C ILE A 55 -4.81 0.55 5.99
N PHE A 56 -4.83 1.86 6.25
CA PHE A 56 -5.98 2.67 5.91
C PHE A 56 -5.87 3.16 4.48
N LEU A 57 -7.01 3.23 3.81
CA LEU A 57 -7.13 3.74 2.44
C LEU A 57 -8.05 4.94 2.44
N CYS A 58 -7.62 6.02 1.82
CA CYS A 58 -8.37 7.28 1.79
C CYS A 58 -8.52 7.74 0.36
N GLN A 59 -9.75 7.83 -0.10
CA GLN A 59 -10.03 8.38 -1.41
C GLN A 59 -10.18 9.90 -1.28
N GLY A 60 -9.43 10.65 -2.09
CA GLY A 60 -9.53 12.10 -2.10
C GLY A 60 -8.59 12.82 -1.15
N ALA A 61 -7.57 12.16 -0.65
CA ALA A 61 -6.49 12.79 0.14
C ALA A 61 -6.98 13.59 1.34
N GLN A 62 -7.95 13.07 2.07
CA GLN A 62 -8.54 13.78 3.21
C GLN A 62 -7.51 14.01 4.31
N GLY A 63 -7.47 15.20 4.83
CA GLY A 63 -6.79 15.56 6.07
C GLY A 63 -5.28 15.48 6.08
N GLY A 64 -4.70 14.60 5.35
CA GLY A 64 -3.27 14.36 5.41
C GLY A 64 -2.50 15.30 4.50
N ARG A 65 -1.70 14.73 3.67
CA ARG A 65 -0.80 15.42 2.76
C ARG A 65 -1.50 16.19 1.66
N GLY A 66 -2.79 16.21 1.63
CA GLY A 66 -3.55 16.91 0.61
C GLY A 66 -3.89 18.35 0.95
N ARG A 67 -3.45 18.86 2.07
CA ARG A 67 -3.77 20.22 2.43
C ARG A 67 -2.97 21.19 1.61
N GLY A 68 -3.65 21.96 0.76
CA GLY A 68 -3.01 22.92 -0.11
C GLY A 68 -2.15 22.24 -1.18
N THR A 69 -1.14 22.94 -1.63
CA THR A 69 -0.23 22.41 -2.64
C THR A 69 0.65 21.31 -2.08
N ASN A 70 0.69 20.21 -2.77
CA ASN A 70 1.39 19.02 -2.28
C ASN A 70 2.58 18.65 -3.16
N VAL A 71 3.36 19.64 -3.49
CA VAL A 71 4.52 19.47 -4.38
C VAL A 71 5.50 18.45 -3.80
N ALA A 72 5.74 18.53 -2.50
CA ALA A 72 6.70 17.65 -1.85
C ALA A 72 6.26 16.17 -1.88
N THR A 73 4.98 15.91 -2.01
CA THR A 73 4.47 14.55 -2.05
C THR A 73 4.69 13.91 -3.42
N PHE A 74 4.57 14.69 -4.48
CA PHE A 74 4.60 14.18 -5.84
C PHE A 74 5.81 14.68 -6.63
N GLY A 75 6.83 15.19 -5.95
CA GLY A 75 7.97 15.80 -6.60
C GLY A 75 7.70 17.25 -6.97
N ALA A 76 8.51 17.80 -7.85
CA ALA A 76 8.34 19.17 -8.30
C ALA A 76 7.03 19.32 -9.06
N GLU A 77 6.40 20.48 -8.90
CA GLU A 77 5.16 20.77 -9.60
C GLU A 77 5.37 20.66 -11.10
N GLY A 78 4.49 19.91 -11.75
CA GLY A 78 4.57 19.67 -13.19
C GLY A 78 5.50 18.52 -13.59
N ASP A 79 6.19 17.92 -12.66
CA ASP A 79 7.04 16.77 -12.95
C ASP A 79 6.19 15.51 -13.07
N GLN A 80 5.98 15.07 -14.31
CA GLN A 80 5.18 13.88 -14.60
C GLN A 80 5.99 12.58 -14.47
N THR A 81 7.29 12.69 -14.25
CA THR A 81 8.16 11.53 -14.13
C THR A 81 8.47 11.17 -12.67
N ALA A 82 8.16 12.06 -11.74
CA ALA A 82 8.39 11.79 -10.33
C ALA A 82 7.57 10.62 -9.84
N ASP A 83 8.17 9.77 -9.05
CA ASP A 83 7.47 8.68 -8.40
C ASP A 83 6.48 9.23 -7.39
N LYS A 84 5.28 8.69 -7.43
CA LYS A 84 4.19 9.11 -6.54
C LYS A 84 3.88 7.98 -5.59
N GLY A 85 3.28 8.34 -4.46
CA GLY A 85 2.84 7.37 -3.50
C GLY A 85 3.84 7.13 -2.37
N ALA A 86 3.48 6.22 -1.51
CA ALA A 86 4.30 5.82 -0.37
C ALA A 86 5.11 4.58 -0.70
N TRP A 87 6.14 4.37 0.09
CA TRP A 87 6.95 3.17 0.03
C TRP A 87 6.93 2.55 1.43
N MET A 88 6.61 1.28 1.52
CA MET A 88 6.54 0.62 2.82
C MET A 88 6.99 -0.82 2.73
N SER A 89 7.52 -1.31 3.84
CA SER A 89 7.91 -2.71 3.97
C SER A 89 6.78 -3.52 4.58
N VAL A 90 6.52 -4.67 3.99
CA VAL A 90 5.61 -5.67 4.53
C VAL A 90 6.42 -6.95 4.74
N TRP A 91 6.45 -7.44 5.97
CA TRP A 91 7.20 -8.65 6.31
C TRP A 91 6.29 -9.86 6.21
N VAL A 92 6.76 -10.89 5.50
CA VAL A 92 5.99 -12.10 5.24
C VAL A 92 6.83 -13.34 5.56
N GLU A 93 6.16 -14.48 5.60
CA GLU A 93 6.86 -15.74 5.88
C GLU A 93 7.49 -16.35 4.62
N ASP A 94 6.90 -16.11 3.45
CA ASP A 94 7.34 -16.72 2.19
C ASP A 94 7.17 -15.73 1.05
N VAL A 95 8.27 -15.07 0.68
CA VAL A 95 8.27 -14.07 -0.39
C VAL A 95 7.93 -14.70 -1.73
N ASP A 96 8.46 -15.90 -2.00
CA ASP A 96 8.23 -16.57 -3.27
C ASP A 96 6.77 -16.96 -3.46
N ALA A 97 6.09 -17.36 -2.39
CA ALA A 97 4.66 -17.66 -2.46
C ALA A 97 3.84 -16.41 -2.78
N VAL A 98 4.18 -15.28 -2.16
CA VAL A 98 3.53 -14.01 -2.46
C VAL A 98 3.78 -13.61 -3.92
N HIS A 99 5.00 -13.77 -4.39
CA HIS A 99 5.36 -13.47 -5.78
C HIS A 99 4.52 -14.30 -6.75
N LYS A 100 4.43 -15.59 -6.49
CA LYS A 100 3.65 -16.51 -7.34
C LYS A 100 2.20 -16.07 -7.45
N GLN A 101 1.62 -15.68 -6.33
CA GLN A 101 0.24 -15.20 -6.30
C GLN A 101 0.09 -13.88 -7.05
N CYS A 102 0.99 -12.94 -6.84
CA CYS A 102 0.95 -11.65 -7.53
C CYS A 102 1.05 -11.82 -9.04
N VAL A 103 1.94 -12.69 -9.51
CA VAL A 103 2.09 -12.97 -10.94
C VAL A 103 0.82 -13.62 -11.50
N ALA A 104 0.25 -14.59 -10.77
CA ALA A 104 -0.98 -15.27 -11.20
C ALA A 104 -2.16 -14.29 -11.31
N GLN A 105 -2.17 -13.25 -10.47
CA GLN A 105 -3.22 -12.23 -10.48
C GLN A 105 -2.92 -11.05 -11.39
N GLY A 106 -1.80 -11.07 -12.10
CA GLY A 106 -1.45 -10.00 -13.04
C GLY A 106 -1.06 -8.69 -12.38
N LEU A 107 -0.58 -8.72 -11.15
CA LEU A 107 -0.16 -7.52 -10.44
C LEU A 107 1.22 -7.05 -10.91
N ASP A 108 1.50 -5.76 -10.68
CA ASP A 108 2.71 -5.10 -11.17
C ASP A 108 3.89 -5.36 -10.24
N VAL A 109 4.59 -6.47 -10.45
CA VAL A 109 5.82 -6.81 -9.74
C VAL A 109 6.97 -6.07 -10.40
N THR A 110 7.49 -5.05 -9.73
CA THR A 110 8.55 -4.21 -10.29
C THR A 110 9.95 -4.73 -10.00
N PHE A 111 10.08 -5.65 -9.05
CA PHE A 111 11.34 -6.27 -8.69
C PHE A 111 11.07 -7.70 -8.20
N PRO A 112 11.66 -8.73 -8.82
CA PRO A 112 11.37 -10.12 -8.43
C PRO A 112 12.07 -10.49 -7.12
N PRO A 113 11.64 -11.57 -6.46
CA PRO A 113 12.29 -12.03 -5.23
C PRO A 113 13.79 -12.21 -5.41
N THR A 114 14.55 -11.54 -4.55
CA THR A 114 16.00 -11.50 -4.63
C THR A 114 16.58 -11.46 -3.23
N ASP A 115 17.64 -12.22 -3.00
CA ASP A 115 18.40 -12.15 -1.75
C ASP A 115 19.33 -10.95 -1.80
N MET A 116 19.08 -9.99 -0.94
CA MET A 116 19.80 -8.71 -0.93
C MET A 116 21.00 -8.77 0.01
N PRO A 117 22.03 -7.93 -0.23
CA PRO A 117 23.23 -7.93 0.61
C PRO A 117 22.99 -7.57 2.07
N TRP A 118 21.82 -7.05 2.41
CA TRP A 118 21.44 -6.72 3.79
C TRP A 118 20.63 -7.82 4.47
N ASN A 119 20.77 -9.05 4.03
CA ASN A 119 20.15 -10.23 4.64
C ASN A 119 18.63 -10.23 4.64
N VAL A 120 18.06 -9.75 3.55
CA VAL A 120 16.62 -9.79 3.32
C VAL A 120 16.36 -10.33 1.93
N ARG A 121 15.46 -11.30 1.84
CA ARG A 121 14.90 -11.67 0.54
C ARG A 121 13.67 -10.80 0.30
N GLU A 122 13.67 -10.04 -0.77
CA GLU A 122 12.60 -9.09 -1.02
C GLU A 122 12.16 -9.06 -2.47
N MET A 123 10.93 -8.66 -2.67
CA MET A 123 10.34 -8.30 -3.95
C MET A 123 9.66 -6.95 -3.82
N HIS A 124 9.38 -6.30 -4.93
CA HIS A 124 8.63 -5.05 -4.92
C HIS A 124 7.36 -5.20 -5.74
N LEU A 125 6.27 -4.68 -5.21
CA LEU A 125 4.94 -4.72 -5.83
C LEU A 125 4.38 -3.30 -5.84
N ARG A 126 3.94 -2.85 -7.01
CA ARG A 126 3.42 -1.49 -7.16
C ARG A 126 1.91 -1.47 -7.26
N HIS A 127 1.28 -0.69 -6.38
CA HIS A 127 -0.13 -0.36 -6.44
C HIS A 127 -0.42 0.58 -7.63
N PRO A 128 -1.62 0.51 -8.24
CA PRO A 128 -1.95 1.37 -9.38
C PRO A 128 -1.76 2.87 -9.16
N ASP A 129 -1.86 3.34 -7.93
CA ASP A 129 -1.65 4.75 -7.59
C ASP A 129 -0.19 5.11 -7.29
N GLY A 130 0.73 4.18 -7.48
CA GLY A 130 2.15 4.43 -7.35
C GLY A 130 2.78 4.06 -6.01
N ASP A 131 1.99 3.61 -5.05
CA ASP A 131 2.54 3.11 -3.79
C ASP A 131 3.30 1.82 -4.04
N VAL A 132 4.44 1.66 -3.37
CA VAL A 132 5.29 0.48 -3.55
C VAL A 132 5.39 -0.29 -2.25
N PHE A 133 5.12 -1.58 -2.34
CA PHE A 133 5.26 -2.51 -1.22
C PHE A 133 6.54 -3.29 -1.40
N ARG A 134 7.44 -3.13 -0.44
CA ARG A 134 8.65 -3.91 -0.34
C ARG A 134 8.31 -5.12 0.53
N ILE A 135 8.13 -6.26 -0.11
CA ILE A 135 7.66 -7.48 0.54
C ILE A 135 8.88 -8.33 0.84
N GLY A 136 9.13 -8.60 2.10
CA GLY A 136 10.40 -9.19 2.46
C GLY A 136 10.34 -10.16 3.63
N LYS A 137 11.42 -10.91 3.74
CA LYS A 137 11.68 -11.83 4.85
C LYS A 137 13.14 -11.74 5.19
N GLY A 138 13.45 -11.62 6.47
CA GLY A 138 14.83 -11.69 6.92
C GLY A 138 15.43 -13.05 6.64
N LEU A 139 16.65 -13.06 6.11
CA LEU A 139 17.40 -14.30 5.93
C LEU A 139 18.06 -14.65 7.26
N GLU A 140 17.98 -15.93 7.62
CA GLU A 140 18.59 -16.38 8.88
C GLU A 140 20.10 -16.35 8.74
N GLU A 141 20.75 -15.86 9.78
CA GLU A 141 22.19 -15.95 9.92
C GLU A 141 22.54 -17.25 10.65
N GLU A 142 23.52 -17.95 10.11
CA GLU A 142 24.07 -19.13 10.77
C GLU A 142 25.38 -18.83 11.44
#